data_6162188eec3472320cf1f322c9bc3309
#
_entry.id   6162188eec3472320cf1f322c9bc3309
#
_cell.length_a   1.000
_cell.length_b   1.000
_cell.length_c   1.000
_cell.angle_alpha   90.00
_cell.angle_beta   90.00
_cell.angle_gamma   90.00
#
_symmetry.space_group_name_H-M   'P 1'
#
loop_
_entity.id
_entity.type
_entity.pdbx_description
1 polymer ?
#
loop_
_entity_poly.entity_id
_entity_poly.type
_entity_poly.pdbx_seq_one_letter_code
_entity_poly.pdbx_strand_id
1 'polypeptide(L)'
;MADYWTRKSGDTLAVLQERVTTTLPLPLGEPQATIDVIGGKLPAGLRLEGANLVGTPFEVARDTTSQFVLRATYNNLISDRTYKIIVQGADEPDWQTAEDLLPVGKGDAFFVLDNQLVDFQLQAIDNDIATGQQLEYFIGSGDGVLPPGLSLSKTGKITGIVDPILALTQ
;
A
#
# COMPACT_ATOMS: atom_id res chain seq x y z
N MET A 1 33.51 1.28 -25.25
CA MET A 1 32.25 1.95 -24.83
C MET A 1 32.44 2.39 -23.39
N ALA A 2 32.31 3.67 -23.11
CA ALA A 2 32.48 4.16 -21.75
C ALA A 2 31.30 3.66 -20.89
N ASP A 3 31.59 3.12 -19.74
CA ASP A 3 30.57 2.73 -18.77
C ASP A 3 30.70 3.62 -17.52
N TYR A 4 29.76 4.55 -17.35
CA TYR A 4 29.79 5.52 -16.26
C TYR A 4 28.90 5.08 -15.09
N TRP A 5 28.37 3.87 -15.13
CA TRP A 5 27.43 3.37 -14.14
C TRP A 5 28.01 2.23 -13.32
N THR A 6 27.76 2.22 -12.02
CA THR A 6 28.18 1.15 -11.11
C THR A 6 27.16 0.02 -10.99
N ARG A 7 25.95 0.22 -11.53
CA ARG A 7 24.87 -0.79 -11.56
C ARG A 7 24.49 -1.15 -12.99
N LYS A 8 23.96 -2.35 -13.16
CA LYS A 8 23.53 -2.87 -14.47
C LYS A 8 22.24 -2.20 -14.94
N SER A 9 22.05 -2.18 -16.25
CA SER A 9 20.79 -1.77 -16.85
C SER A 9 19.69 -2.77 -16.48
N GLY A 10 18.53 -2.25 -16.08
CA GLY A 10 17.37 -3.04 -15.63
C GLY A 10 17.26 -3.20 -14.11
N ASP A 11 18.29 -2.81 -13.36
CA ASP A 11 18.27 -2.90 -11.89
C ASP A 11 17.19 -1.99 -11.28
N THR A 12 16.63 -2.45 -10.16
CA THR A 12 15.82 -1.60 -9.28
C THR A 12 16.76 -0.78 -8.40
N LEU A 13 16.73 0.54 -8.54
CA LEU A 13 17.61 1.44 -7.77
C LEU A 13 17.18 1.51 -6.30
N ALA A 14 15.89 1.58 -6.05
CA ALA A 14 15.34 1.67 -4.71
C ALA A 14 13.89 1.20 -4.67
N VAL A 15 13.47 0.81 -3.47
CA VAL A 15 12.09 0.69 -3.06
C VAL A 15 11.84 1.84 -2.09
N LEU A 16 10.93 2.73 -2.41
CA LEU A 16 10.64 3.95 -1.66
C LEU A 16 9.23 3.87 -1.11
N GLN A 17 9.01 4.53 0.03
CA GLN A 17 7.66 4.70 0.54
C GLN A 17 7.04 5.98 0.00
N GLU A 18 5.76 5.95 -0.31
CA GLU A 18 4.99 7.14 -0.64
C GLU A 18 5.04 8.17 0.49
N ARG A 19 4.90 9.45 0.16
CA ARG A 19 4.88 10.58 1.12
C ARG A 19 6.12 10.73 1.99
N VAL A 20 7.16 9.93 1.77
CA VAL A 20 8.43 10.04 2.50
C VAL A 20 9.47 10.76 1.65
N THR A 21 9.92 11.92 2.12
CA THR A 21 10.97 12.69 1.41
C THR A 21 12.26 11.88 1.34
N THR A 22 12.80 11.78 0.15
CA THR A 22 14.00 10.99 -0.11
C THR A 22 15.06 11.77 -0.89
N THR A 23 16.29 11.38 -0.70
CA THR A 23 17.43 11.74 -1.54
C THR A 23 18.16 10.46 -1.90
N LEU A 24 18.05 10.02 -3.15
CA LEU A 24 18.64 8.80 -3.66
C LEU A 24 19.83 9.14 -4.56
N PRO A 25 21.07 8.86 -4.11
CA PRO A 25 22.23 9.02 -4.99
C PRO A 25 22.16 8.01 -6.14
N LEU A 26 22.42 8.50 -7.34
CA LEU A 26 22.47 7.65 -8.53
C LEU A 26 23.79 6.84 -8.57
N PRO A 27 23.77 5.63 -9.12
CA PRO A 27 24.93 4.74 -9.16
C PRO A 27 25.92 5.17 -10.24
N LEU A 28 26.48 6.36 -10.09
CA LEU A 28 27.41 6.96 -11.03
C LEU A 28 28.84 6.62 -10.64
N GLY A 29 29.60 6.06 -11.58
CA GLY A 29 31.01 5.75 -11.43
C GLY A 29 31.95 6.88 -11.86
N GLU A 30 31.44 7.84 -12.68
CA GLU A 30 32.16 9.05 -13.08
C GLU A 30 31.49 10.29 -12.48
N PRO A 31 32.07 10.86 -11.39
CA PRO A 31 31.43 11.96 -10.67
C PRO A 31 31.26 13.26 -11.46
N GLN A 32 32.03 13.42 -12.54
CA GLN A 32 32.01 14.61 -13.40
C GLN A 32 31.01 14.48 -14.56
N ALA A 33 30.39 13.33 -14.74
CA ALA A 33 29.35 13.16 -15.75
C ALA A 33 28.09 13.94 -15.41
N THR A 34 27.50 14.56 -16.42
CA THR A 34 26.17 15.14 -16.34
C THR A 34 25.12 14.06 -16.59
N ILE A 35 23.99 14.14 -15.92
CA ILE A 35 22.92 13.14 -16.02
C ILE A 35 21.64 13.78 -16.52
N ASP A 36 20.97 13.11 -17.44
CA ASP A 36 19.67 13.49 -17.98
C ASP A 36 18.70 12.30 -17.98
N VAL A 37 17.42 12.56 -17.78
CA VAL A 37 16.36 11.57 -18.01
C VAL A 37 15.94 11.65 -19.47
N ILE A 38 16.23 10.63 -20.24
CA ILE A 38 16.00 10.62 -21.69
C ILE A 38 14.84 9.75 -22.14
N GLY A 39 14.24 8.98 -21.24
CA GLY A 39 13.10 8.11 -21.54
C GLY A 39 12.41 7.62 -20.31
N GLY A 40 11.17 7.18 -20.48
CA GLY A 40 10.32 6.76 -19.37
C GLY A 40 9.86 7.92 -18.48
N LYS A 41 9.50 7.60 -17.25
CA LYS A 41 9.09 8.60 -16.25
C LYS A 41 9.64 8.23 -14.88
N LEU A 42 10.15 9.23 -14.18
CA LEU A 42 10.42 9.11 -12.75
C LEU A 42 9.11 8.93 -11.97
N PRO A 43 9.16 8.32 -10.76
CA PRO A 43 8.02 8.36 -9.86
C PRO A 43 7.51 9.79 -9.68
N ALA A 44 6.20 9.97 -9.68
CA ALA A 44 5.61 11.28 -9.44
C ALA A 44 6.07 11.84 -8.08
N GLY A 45 6.45 13.10 -8.03
CA GLY A 45 7.03 13.75 -6.86
C GLY A 45 8.55 13.68 -6.74
N LEU A 46 9.22 12.88 -7.59
CA LEU A 46 10.69 12.88 -7.68
C LEU A 46 11.19 13.68 -8.88
N ARG A 47 12.36 14.27 -8.71
CA ARG A 47 13.09 14.99 -9.77
C ARG A 47 14.57 14.69 -9.70
N LEU A 48 15.25 14.90 -10.81
CA LEU A 48 16.71 14.80 -10.90
C LEU A 48 17.34 16.11 -10.43
N GLU A 49 18.28 16.02 -9.50
CA GLU A 49 19.13 17.13 -9.05
C GLU A 49 20.59 16.68 -9.05
N GLY A 50 21.35 17.11 -10.06
CA GLY A 50 22.74 16.67 -10.24
C GLY A 50 22.82 15.15 -10.36
N ALA A 51 23.54 14.51 -9.45
CA ALA A 51 23.66 13.04 -9.39
C ALA A 51 22.69 12.38 -8.41
N ASN A 52 21.61 13.05 -8.02
CA ASN A 52 20.62 12.53 -7.09
C ASN A 52 19.22 12.61 -7.66
N LEU A 53 18.38 11.65 -7.28
CA LEU A 53 16.92 11.78 -7.36
C LEU A 53 16.41 12.26 -6.02
N VAL A 54 15.70 13.37 -6.01
CA VAL A 54 15.19 14.02 -4.79
C VAL A 54 13.71 14.31 -4.90
N GLY A 55 13.06 14.36 -3.76
CA GLY A 55 11.65 14.73 -3.65
C GLY A 55 10.87 13.82 -2.71
N THR A 56 9.57 13.93 -2.79
CA THR A 56 8.62 13.12 -2.01
C THR A 56 7.73 12.38 -3.00
N PRO A 57 7.83 11.04 -3.09
CA PRO A 57 6.93 10.28 -3.95
C PRO A 57 5.47 10.57 -3.60
N PHE A 58 4.64 10.77 -4.60
CA PHE A 58 3.22 10.96 -4.39
C PHE A 58 2.58 9.66 -3.96
N GLU A 59 1.40 9.79 -3.34
CA GLU A 59 0.55 8.68 -2.97
C GLU A 59 0.24 7.79 -4.18
N VAL A 60 0.30 6.50 -3.98
CA VAL A 60 -0.05 5.46 -4.95
C VAL A 60 -0.99 4.46 -4.29
N ALA A 61 -2.00 4.01 -5.04
CA ALA A 61 -3.02 3.09 -4.52
C ALA A 61 -2.49 1.66 -4.29
N ARG A 62 -1.32 1.35 -4.83
CA ARG A 62 -0.61 0.06 -4.68
C ARG A 62 0.83 0.25 -5.08
N ASP A 63 1.66 -0.71 -4.78
CA ASP A 63 3.05 -0.75 -5.25
C ASP A 63 3.15 -0.43 -6.73
N THR A 64 3.80 0.68 -7.04
CA THR A 64 3.91 1.19 -8.40
C THR A 64 5.36 1.21 -8.85
N THR A 65 5.64 0.52 -9.96
CA THR A 65 6.97 0.51 -10.58
C THR A 65 7.08 1.58 -11.66
N SER A 66 8.03 2.48 -11.49
CA SER A 66 8.43 3.45 -12.52
C SER A 66 9.72 3.00 -13.19
N GLN A 67 9.73 3.00 -14.52
CA GLN A 67 10.90 2.68 -15.32
C GLN A 67 11.30 3.90 -16.14
N PHE A 68 12.61 4.19 -16.15
CA PHE A 68 13.16 5.36 -16.83
C PHE A 68 14.57 5.06 -17.35
N VAL A 69 15.02 5.88 -18.28
CA VAL A 69 16.35 5.78 -18.89
C VAL A 69 17.14 7.02 -18.50
N LEU A 70 18.29 6.79 -17.90
CA LEU A 70 19.26 7.83 -17.58
C LEU A 70 20.38 7.82 -18.59
N ARG A 71 20.80 8.99 -19.02
CA ARG A 71 21.99 9.24 -19.81
C ARG A 71 23.05 9.93 -18.97
N ALA A 72 24.24 9.35 -18.90
CA ALA A 72 25.41 10.02 -18.37
C ALA A 72 26.29 10.48 -19.52
N THR A 73 26.73 11.75 -19.48
CA THR A 73 27.60 12.36 -20.50
C THR A 73 28.86 12.91 -19.86
N TYR A 74 29.99 12.50 -20.35
CA TYR A 74 31.31 13.01 -19.96
C TYR A 74 32.27 13.02 -21.14
N ASN A 75 33.02 14.12 -21.35
CA ASN A 75 33.94 14.30 -22.46
C ASN A 75 33.34 13.94 -23.85
N ASN A 76 32.13 14.35 -24.11
CA ASN A 76 31.35 14.06 -25.33
C ASN A 76 31.08 12.56 -25.59
N LEU A 77 31.32 11.71 -24.60
CA LEU A 77 30.92 10.31 -24.61
C LEU A 77 29.66 10.12 -23.77
N ILE A 78 28.80 9.23 -24.23
CA ILE A 78 27.49 8.95 -23.57
C ILE A 78 27.43 7.50 -23.12
N SER A 79 26.71 7.29 -22.02
CA SER A 79 26.36 5.96 -21.50
C SER A 79 24.93 5.97 -20.97
N ASP A 80 24.08 5.16 -21.56
CA ASP A 80 22.65 5.07 -21.21
C ASP A 80 22.36 3.82 -20.37
N ARG A 81 21.49 3.94 -19.37
CA ARG A 81 21.00 2.83 -18.56
C ARG A 81 19.53 2.98 -18.23
N THR A 82 18.83 1.88 -18.29
CA THR A 82 17.45 1.78 -17.82
C THR A 82 17.46 1.36 -16.37
N TYR A 83 16.68 2.05 -15.55
CA TYR A 83 16.51 1.73 -14.14
C TYR A 83 15.04 1.70 -13.75
N LYS A 84 14.78 1.11 -12.59
CA LYS A 84 13.44 1.05 -11.97
C LYS A 84 13.50 1.60 -10.57
N ILE A 85 12.39 2.19 -10.15
CA ILE A 85 12.09 2.50 -8.75
C ILE A 85 10.69 1.98 -8.48
N ILE A 86 10.53 1.33 -7.33
CA ILE A 86 9.23 0.90 -6.82
C ILE A 86 8.84 1.89 -5.73
N VAL A 87 7.64 2.46 -5.82
CA VAL A 87 7.03 3.23 -4.74
C VAL A 87 5.98 2.32 -4.12
N GLN A 88 6.16 2.03 -2.84
CA GLN A 88 5.21 1.25 -2.06
C GLN A 88 4.05 2.17 -1.67
N GLY A 89 2.84 1.72 -2.00
CA GLY A 89 1.60 2.35 -1.59
C GLY A 89 1.11 1.76 -0.27
N ALA A 90 0.34 2.54 0.46
CA ALA A 90 -0.50 2.01 1.52
C ALA A 90 -1.76 1.47 0.85
N ASP A 91 -1.72 0.20 0.46
CA ASP A 91 -2.88 -0.45 -0.14
C ASP A 91 -4.00 -0.55 0.89
N GLU A 92 -5.23 -0.31 0.46
CA GLU A 92 -6.38 -0.63 1.31
C GLU A 92 -6.41 -2.15 1.55
N PRO A 93 -6.65 -2.59 2.80
CA PRO A 93 -6.77 -4.01 3.09
C PRO A 93 -7.88 -4.66 2.27
N ASP A 94 -7.59 -5.79 1.65
CA ASP A 94 -8.55 -6.58 0.90
C ASP A 94 -9.42 -7.42 1.85
N TRP A 95 -10.72 -7.15 1.89
CA TRP A 95 -11.67 -7.94 2.65
C TRP A 95 -11.78 -9.36 2.08
N GLN A 96 -11.48 -10.35 2.92
CA GLN A 96 -11.70 -11.77 2.63
C GLN A 96 -13.07 -12.26 3.10
N THR A 97 -13.61 -11.60 4.12
CA THR A 97 -15.01 -11.78 4.50
C THR A 97 -15.87 -11.05 3.49
N ALA A 98 -16.64 -11.80 2.68
CA ALA A 98 -17.48 -11.19 1.67
C ALA A 98 -18.51 -10.25 2.31
N GLU A 99 -18.85 -9.19 1.58
CA GLU A 99 -20.01 -8.36 1.89
C GLU A 99 -21.22 -9.28 2.01
N ASP A 100 -22.09 -8.97 2.94
CA ASP A 100 -23.31 -9.71 3.15
C ASP A 100 -23.14 -11.13 3.76
N LEU A 101 -21.94 -11.53 4.13
CA LEU A 101 -21.67 -12.78 4.81
C LEU A 101 -21.26 -12.58 6.28
N LEU A 102 -22.04 -11.83 7.05
CA LEU A 102 -22.01 -12.06 8.50
C LEU A 102 -22.69 -13.39 8.78
N PRO A 103 -21.97 -14.40 9.29
CA PRO A 103 -22.49 -15.76 9.38
C PRO A 103 -23.39 -15.90 10.56
N VAL A 104 -24.60 -15.58 10.38
CA VAL A 104 -25.58 -15.64 11.42
C VAL A 104 -26.89 -16.13 10.85
N GLY A 105 -26.92 -17.39 10.63
CA GLY A 105 -28.13 -18.03 10.20
C GLY A 105 -27.96 -18.92 8.98
N LYS A 106 -28.73 -19.92 8.89
CA LYS A 106 -28.90 -20.75 7.71
C LYS A 106 -29.75 -19.99 6.70
N GLY A 107 -29.16 -19.60 5.56
CA GLY A 107 -29.88 -18.99 4.46
C GLY A 107 -29.46 -17.55 4.18
N ASP A 108 -29.96 -17.00 3.09
CA ASP A 108 -29.60 -15.70 2.49
C ASP A 108 -30.08 -14.47 3.26
N ALA A 109 -30.15 -14.51 4.58
CA ALA A 109 -30.70 -13.42 5.37
C ALA A 109 -29.70 -12.91 6.41
N PHE A 110 -29.48 -11.62 6.38
CA PHE A 110 -28.67 -10.83 7.33
C PHE A 110 -29.39 -10.62 8.66
N PHE A 111 -29.77 -11.65 9.35
CA PHE A 111 -30.42 -11.47 10.66
C PHE A 111 -29.76 -12.35 11.72
N VAL A 112 -29.65 -11.80 12.90
CA VAL A 112 -29.29 -12.48 14.12
C VAL A 112 -30.53 -12.61 14.95
N LEU A 113 -30.76 -13.77 15.51
CA LEU A 113 -31.86 -13.94 16.44
C LEU A 113 -31.50 -13.38 17.82
N ASP A 114 -32.47 -12.86 18.53
CA ASP A 114 -32.30 -12.47 19.93
C ASP A 114 -31.87 -13.69 20.78
N ASN A 115 -31.10 -13.45 21.81
CA ASN A 115 -30.47 -14.48 22.65
C ASN A 115 -29.51 -15.42 21.87
N GLN A 116 -29.18 -15.13 20.62
CA GLN A 116 -28.21 -15.91 19.86
C GLN A 116 -26.77 -15.55 20.27
N LEU A 117 -25.96 -16.58 20.54
CA LEU A 117 -24.54 -16.44 20.70
C LEU A 117 -23.89 -16.23 19.32
N VAL A 118 -23.14 -15.16 19.18
CA VAL A 118 -22.33 -14.86 18.00
C VAL A 118 -20.87 -15.02 18.36
N ASP A 119 -20.13 -15.75 17.55
CA ASP A 119 -18.67 -15.86 17.62
C ASP A 119 -18.16 -15.94 16.19
N PHE A 120 -17.69 -14.81 15.65
CA PHE A 120 -17.30 -14.70 14.26
C PHE A 120 -16.01 -13.91 14.07
N GLN A 121 -15.16 -14.39 13.17
CA GLN A 121 -13.91 -13.74 12.83
C GLN A 121 -13.99 -13.07 11.45
N LEU A 122 -13.89 -11.76 11.42
CA LEU A 122 -13.68 -10.99 10.19
C LEU A 122 -12.25 -11.26 9.68
N GLN A 123 -12.11 -11.30 8.36
CA GLN A 123 -10.83 -11.53 7.71
C GLN A 123 -10.59 -10.47 6.64
N ALA A 124 -9.42 -9.88 6.68
CA ALA A 124 -8.88 -9.02 5.63
C ALA A 124 -7.38 -9.33 5.46
N ILE A 125 -6.85 -9.08 4.28
CA ILE A 125 -5.44 -9.25 3.97
C ILE A 125 -4.90 -7.89 3.52
N ASP A 126 -3.74 -7.55 4.05
CA ASP A 126 -2.94 -6.42 3.62
C ASP A 126 -1.58 -6.99 3.21
N ASN A 127 -1.25 -6.86 1.91
CA ASN A 127 -0.08 -7.50 1.33
C ASN A 127 1.21 -6.71 1.58
N ASP A 128 1.11 -5.47 2.02
CA ASP A 128 2.25 -4.58 2.27
C ASP A 128 2.36 -4.14 3.73
N ILE A 129 1.59 -4.75 4.62
CA ILE A 129 1.67 -4.49 6.05
C ILE A 129 3.10 -4.70 6.57
N ALA A 130 3.65 -3.71 7.25
CA ALA A 130 5.01 -3.80 7.77
C ALA A 130 5.16 -4.92 8.79
N THR A 131 6.32 -5.57 8.78
CA THR A 131 6.64 -6.67 9.71
C THR A 131 6.41 -6.24 11.17
N GLY A 132 5.53 -6.95 11.85
CA GLY A 132 5.16 -6.67 13.25
C GLY A 132 3.95 -5.77 13.42
N GLN A 133 3.39 -5.23 12.35
CA GLN A 133 2.08 -4.59 12.36
C GLN A 133 0.97 -5.62 12.18
N GLN A 134 -0.22 -5.28 12.62
CA GLN A 134 -1.43 -6.10 12.48
C GLN A 134 -2.58 -5.21 12.04
N LEU A 135 -3.48 -5.76 11.23
CA LEU A 135 -4.72 -5.08 10.89
C LEU A 135 -5.56 -4.84 12.13
N GLU A 136 -6.07 -3.64 12.28
CA GLU A 136 -7.04 -3.29 13.31
C GLU A 136 -8.41 -3.07 12.67
N TYR A 137 -9.43 -3.61 13.31
CA TYR A 137 -10.82 -3.53 12.88
C TYR A 137 -11.60 -2.57 13.78
N PHE A 138 -12.40 -1.73 13.16
CA PHE A 138 -13.27 -0.79 13.88
C PHE A 138 -14.51 -0.47 13.05
N ILE A 139 -15.54 0.02 13.69
CA ILE A 139 -16.73 0.54 13.02
C ILE A 139 -16.52 2.02 12.79
N GLY A 140 -16.59 2.45 11.53
CA GLY A 140 -16.44 3.85 11.17
C GLY A 140 -17.53 4.74 11.77
N SER A 141 -17.19 6.00 11.95
CA SER A 141 -18.17 6.98 12.44
C SER A 141 -19.22 7.23 11.34
N GLY A 142 -20.46 6.79 11.57
CA GLY A 142 -21.55 6.90 10.62
C GLY A 142 -21.89 5.63 9.83
N ASP A 143 -21.11 4.55 9.98
CA ASP A 143 -21.31 3.31 9.24
C ASP A 143 -22.29 2.33 9.90
N GLY A 144 -22.94 2.76 10.95
CA GLY A 144 -23.88 1.95 11.69
C GLY A 144 -23.36 1.49 13.05
N VAL A 145 -24.12 0.60 13.69
CA VAL A 145 -23.77 0.02 14.99
C VAL A 145 -24.06 -1.47 15.00
N LEU A 146 -23.28 -2.21 15.78
CA LEU A 146 -23.60 -3.62 16.01
C LEU A 146 -24.91 -3.76 16.76
N PRO A 147 -25.64 -4.87 16.55
CA PRO A 147 -26.76 -5.22 17.41
C PRO A 147 -26.37 -5.16 18.89
N PRO A 148 -27.27 -4.71 19.77
CA PRO A 148 -27.03 -4.69 21.21
C PRO A 148 -26.62 -6.07 21.72
N GLY A 149 -25.62 -6.09 22.64
CA GLY A 149 -25.06 -7.33 23.18
C GLY A 149 -23.85 -7.86 22.39
N LEU A 150 -23.56 -7.33 21.17
CA LEU A 150 -22.39 -7.70 20.39
C LEU A 150 -21.27 -6.66 20.53
N SER A 151 -20.04 -7.13 20.43
CA SER A 151 -18.83 -6.29 20.41
C SER A 151 -17.89 -6.73 19.32
N LEU A 152 -17.15 -5.75 18.73
CA LEU A 152 -16.06 -5.97 17.80
C LEU A 152 -14.74 -5.75 18.53
N SER A 153 -13.87 -6.74 18.47
CA SER A 153 -12.48 -6.59 18.93
C SER A 153 -11.61 -5.92 17.86
N LYS A 154 -10.51 -5.31 18.26
CA LYS A 154 -9.51 -4.79 17.33
C LYS A 154 -8.93 -5.85 16.38
N THR A 155 -8.97 -7.10 16.76
CA THR A 155 -8.51 -8.23 15.92
C THR A 155 -9.57 -8.75 14.96
N GLY A 156 -10.71 -8.07 14.84
CA GLY A 156 -11.77 -8.42 13.91
C GLY A 156 -12.72 -9.50 14.40
N LYS A 157 -12.71 -9.81 15.70
CA LYS A 157 -13.63 -10.80 16.26
C LYS A 157 -14.91 -10.14 16.75
N ILE A 158 -16.06 -10.58 16.22
CA ILE A 158 -17.39 -10.19 16.67
C ILE A 158 -17.90 -11.26 17.64
N THR A 159 -18.19 -10.87 18.88
CA THR A 159 -18.63 -11.80 19.92
C THR A 159 -19.72 -11.17 20.79
N GLY A 160 -20.54 -12.02 21.36
CA GLY A 160 -21.56 -11.62 22.34
C GLY A 160 -22.83 -12.43 22.19
N ILE A 161 -23.81 -12.11 23.02
CA ILE A 161 -25.17 -12.62 22.93
C ILE A 161 -26.06 -11.45 22.55
N VAL A 162 -26.82 -11.61 21.47
CA VAL A 162 -27.72 -10.56 21.01
C VAL A 162 -28.80 -10.30 22.08
N ASP A 163 -28.89 -9.07 22.52
CA ASP A 163 -29.88 -8.67 23.49
C ASP A 163 -31.33 -8.89 22.95
N PRO A 164 -32.25 -9.30 23.81
CA PRO A 164 -33.64 -9.47 23.39
C PRO A 164 -34.21 -8.19 22.82
N ILE A 165 -34.78 -8.26 21.63
CA ILE A 165 -35.55 -7.15 21.07
C ILE A 165 -36.92 -7.22 21.66
N LEU A 166 -37.27 -6.25 22.51
CA LEU A 166 -38.60 -6.09 22.99
C LEU A 166 -39.54 -5.88 21.77
N ALA A 167 -40.48 -6.80 21.57
CA ALA A 167 -41.48 -6.66 20.53
C ALA A 167 -42.13 -5.28 20.64
N LEU A 168 -42.13 -4.52 19.52
CA LEU A 168 -42.91 -3.29 19.47
C LEU A 168 -44.38 -3.63 19.79
N THR A 169 -44.82 -3.24 20.96
CA THR A 169 -46.25 -3.24 21.25
C THR A 169 -46.89 -2.22 20.33
N GLN A 170 -47.75 -2.70 19.45
CA GLN A 170 -48.59 -1.86 18.59
C GLN A 170 -49.56 -1.03 19.43
#